data_f56063f6e0280fa00ce94bc30fd65588
#
_entry.id   f56063f6e0280fa00ce94bc30fd65588
#
_cell.length_a   1.000
_cell.length_b   1.000
_cell.length_c   1.000
_cell.angle_alpha   90.00
_cell.angle_beta   90.00
_cell.angle_gamma   90.00
#
_symmetry.space_group_name_H-M   'P 1'
#
loop_
_entity.id
_entity.type
_entity.pdbx_description
1 polymer ?
#
loop_
_entity_poly.entity_id
_entity_poly.type
_entity_poly.pdbx_seq_one_letter_code
_entity_poly.pdbx_strand_id
1 'polypeptide(L)'
;MTEPLEGQVAIVTGGAGFIGRAITQSRAKRGVRVVTVDLLDAEVEHAVRMLVCDVTDSASVDRVVARAQKEHDRLDILVNCAGGGARTGLTDLDDETWFFELNKNLTGAFFFMRAALPHLLKSQFGSIVNVSSISGIIGGLPAQGPEGRSGPAYAAAKAGLIGLTKWAAREYGDQGVRVNAIAPGPVLTSAVMHGYDYGTASYPIPRMGTPEDMAETVAFLCSPASGYITGEVIKVAGGVGM
;
A
#
# COMPACT_ATOMS: atom_id res chain seq x y z
N MET A 1 -18.53 8.83 19.05
CA MET A 1 -17.19 9.24 19.55
C MET A 1 -16.37 9.56 18.31
N THR A 2 -16.01 10.83 18.12
CA THR A 2 -15.12 11.24 17.02
C THR A 2 -13.77 10.56 17.22
N GLU A 3 -13.33 9.78 16.22
CA GLU A 3 -12.01 9.18 16.27
C GLU A 3 -10.95 10.29 16.40
N PRO A 4 -9.91 10.12 17.24
CA PRO A 4 -8.89 11.15 17.44
C PRO A 4 -7.88 11.16 16.27
N LEU A 5 -8.38 11.39 15.06
CA LEU A 5 -7.57 11.41 13.83
C LEU A 5 -7.33 12.83 13.33
N GLU A 6 -8.08 13.80 13.87
CA GLU A 6 -7.98 15.19 13.47
C GLU A 6 -6.58 15.74 13.72
N GLY A 7 -5.99 16.29 12.68
CA GLY A 7 -4.63 16.84 12.72
C GLY A 7 -3.50 15.83 12.57
N GLN A 8 -3.75 14.52 12.50
CA GLN A 8 -2.72 13.55 12.10
C GLN A 8 -2.22 13.82 10.69
N VAL A 9 -0.99 13.42 10.41
CA VAL A 9 -0.36 13.53 9.09
C VAL A 9 -0.06 12.15 8.56
N ALA A 10 -0.47 11.90 7.32
CA ALA A 10 -0.22 10.65 6.61
C ALA A 10 0.59 10.90 5.33
N ILE A 11 1.50 9.98 5.02
CA ILE A 11 2.07 9.83 3.67
C ILE A 11 1.41 8.62 3.02
N VAL A 12 0.92 8.80 1.78
CA VAL A 12 0.37 7.74 0.94
C VAL A 12 1.16 7.68 -0.36
N THR A 13 1.93 6.61 -0.58
CA THR A 13 2.66 6.39 -1.84
C THR A 13 1.75 5.76 -2.90
N GLY A 14 1.99 6.03 -4.18
CA GLY A 14 1.08 5.63 -5.25
C GLY A 14 -0.25 6.38 -5.19
N GLY A 15 -0.22 7.61 -4.67
CA GLY A 15 -1.42 8.41 -4.37
C GLY A 15 -2.20 8.87 -5.59
N ALA A 16 -1.60 8.90 -6.77
CA ALA A 16 -2.29 9.18 -8.03
C ALA A 16 -3.02 7.96 -8.61
N GLY A 17 -2.72 6.75 -8.12
CA GLY A 17 -3.39 5.51 -8.51
C GLY A 17 -4.78 5.35 -7.89
N PHE A 18 -5.58 4.44 -8.40
CA PHE A 18 -6.98 4.23 -7.99
C PHE A 18 -7.12 3.94 -6.48
N ILE A 19 -6.36 2.98 -5.97
CA ILE A 19 -6.38 2.60 -4.54
C ILE A 19 -5.81 3.74 -3.69
N GLY A 20 -4.70 4.37 -4.11
CA GLY A 20 -4.09 5.47 -3.38
C GLY A 20 -5.00 6.70 -3.27
N ARG A 21 -5.74 7.03 -4.34
CA ARG A 21 -6.75 8.11 -4.32
C ARG A 21 -7.87 7.81 -3.32
N ALA A 22 -8.41 6.59 -3.35
CA ALA A 22 -9.48 6.19 -2.43
C ALA A 22 -9.00 6.22 -0.97
N ILE A 23 -7.76 5.76 -0.69
CA ILE A 23 -7.15 5.87 0.64
C ILE A 23 -7.01 7.33 1.05
N THR A 24 -6.51 8.20 0.18
CA THR A 24 -6.37 9.64 0.43
C THR A 24 -7.71 10.26 0.80
N GLN A 25 -8.74 10.02 0.00
CA GLN A 25 -10.09 10.54 0.25
C GLN A 25 -10.67 10.02 1.57
N SER A 26 -10.56 8.71 1.82
CA SER A 26 -11.08 8.09 3.04
C SER A 26 -10.39 8.65 4.29
N ARG A 27 -9.07 8.90 4.24
CA ARG A 27 -8.32 9.47 5.37
C ARG A 27 -8.63 10.95 5.57
N ALA A 28 -8.68 11.74 4.50
CA ALA A 28 -8.97 13.16 4.56
C ALA A 28 -10.38 13.45 5.10
N LYS A 29 -11.39 12.66 4.73
CA LYS A 29 -12.75 12.75 5.28
C LYS A 29 -12.81 12.53 6.79
N ARG A 30 -11.79 11.91 7.38
CA ARG A 30 -11.64 11.66 8.82
C ARG A 30 -10.72 12.68 9.53
N GLY A 31 -10.40 13.80 8.86
CA GLY A 31 -9.60 14.89 9.42
C GLY A 31 -8.09 14.68 9.36
N VAL A 32 -7.59 13.65 8.67
CA VAL A 32 -6.16 13.42 8.47
C VAL A 32 -5.63 14.31 7.35
N ARG A 33 -4.51 14.98 7.57
CA ARG A 33 -3.77 15.72 6.52
C ARG A 33 -2.94 14.73 5.71
N VAL A 34 -3.33 14.50 4.45
CA VAL A 34 -2.70 13.48 3.61
C VAL A 34 -1.74 14.13 2.61
N VAL A 35 -0.47 13.78 2.70
CA VAL A 35 0.54 14.04 1.69
C VAL A 35 0.60 12.83 0.76
N THR A 36 0.27 13.04 -0.51
CA THR A 36 0.37 11.98 -1.52
C THR A 36 1.72 12.02 -2.21
N VAL A 37 2.21 10.86 -2.58
CA VAL A 37 3.48 10.68 -3.27
C VAL A 37 3.27 9.78 -4.48
N ASP A 38 3.70 10.22 -5.65
CA ASP A 38 3.63 9.41 -6.87
C ASP A 38 4.77 9.79 -7.84
N LEU A 39 5.02 8.97 -8.84
CA LEU A 39 5.91 9.29 -9.94
C LEU A 39 5.28 10.34 -10.88
N LEU A 40 3.95 10.34 -10.97
CA LEU A 40 3.17 11.27 -11.77
C LEU A 40 2.85 12.53 -10.98
N ASP A 41 3.09 13.70 -11.58
CA ASP A 41 2.56 14.97 -11.06
C ASP A 41 1.08 15.07 -11.45
N ALA A 42 0.22 14.72 -10.51
CA ALA A 42 -1.21 14.67 -10.72
C ALA A 42 -1.96 15.28 -9.54
N GLU A 43 -3.01 16.03 -9.82
CA GLU A 43 -3.90 16.51 -8.78
C GLU A 43 -4.64 15.33 -8.12
N VAL A 44 -4.54 15.27 -6.80
CA VAL A 44 -5.25 14.28 -5.98
C VAL A 44 -6.20 15.02 -5.05
N GLU A 45 -7.48 14.84 -5.30
CA GLU A 45 -8.54 15.48 -4.51
C GLU A 45 -8.39 15.15 -3.02
N HIS A 46 -8.58 16.15 -2.16
CA HIS A 46 -8.43 16.06 -0.70
C HIS A 46 -6.98 15.83 -0.19
N ALA A 47 -5.98 15.65 -1.03
CA ALA A 47 -4.60 15.69 -0.57
C ALA A 47 -4.21 17.13 -0.19
N VAL A 48 -3.56 17.29 0.96
CA VAL A 48 -3.02 18.62 1.34
C VAL A 48 -1.77 18.96 0.55
N ARG A 49 -1.10 17.94 0.00
CA ARG A 49 0.09 18.07 -0.84
C ARG A 49 0.24 16.85 -1.75
N MET A 50 0.66 17.09 -2.99
CA MET A 50 1.20 16.07 -3.88
C MET A 50 2.70 16.30 -4.04
N LEU A 51 3.51 15.25 -3.92
CA LEU A 51 4.96 15.28 -4.09
C LEU A 51 5.38 14.24 -5.14
N VAL A 52 6.12 14.69 -6.14
CA VAL A 52 6.68 13.78 -7.16
C VAL A 52 7.89 13.05 -6.58
N CYS A 53 7.89 11.72 -6.68
CA CYS A 53 8.97 10.88 -6.18
C CYS A 53 8.99 9.53 -6.89
N ASP A 54 10.15 9.14 -7.36
CA ASP A 54 10.43 7.75 -7.69
C ASP A 54 10.71 7.00 -6.38
N VAL A 55 9.85 6.05 -6.05
CA VAL A 55 10.00 5.24 -4.82
C VAL A 55 11.24 4.34 -4.85
N THR A 56 11.83 4.12 -6.03
CA THR A 56 13.06 3.33 -6.19
C THR A 56 14.33 4.12 -5.95
N ASP A 57 14.24 5.48 -5.87
CA ASP A 57 15.34 6.36 -5.51
C ASP A 57 15.29 6.72 -4.01
N SER A 58 16.17 6.08 -3.24
CA SER A 58 16.29 6.30 -1.79
C SER A 58 16.49 7.78 -1.43
N ALA A 59 17.30 8.52 -2.16
CA ALA A 59 17.55 9.94 -1.87
C ALA A 59 16.29 10.81 -2.14
N SER A 60 15.49 10.45 -3.16
CA SER A 60 14.22 11.10 -3.42
C SER A 60 13.22 10.83 -2.29
N VAL A 61 13.17 9.59 -1.80
CA VAL A 61 12.31 9.20 -0.66
C VAL A 61 12.68 9.98 0.59
N ASP A 62 13.98 10.06 0.93
CA ASP A 62 14.44 10.81 2.11
C ASP A 62 14.05 12.29 2.03
N ARG A 63 14.20 12.92 0.86
CA ARG A 63 13.77 14.32 0.64
C ARG A 63 12.28 14.53 0.82
N VAL A 64 11.47 13.61 0.31
CA VAL A 64 10.01 13.69 0.38
C VAL A 64 9.51 13.53 1.82
N VAL A 65 10.02 12.55 2.55
CA VAL A 65 9.65 12.32 3.96
C VAL A 65 10.07 13.49 4.82
N ALA A 66 11.31 13.98 4.66
CA ALA A 66 11.79 15.15 5.40
C ALA A 66 10.95 16.40 5.11
N ARG A 67 10.54 16.59 3.85
CA ARG A 67 9.69 17.72 3.46
C ARG A 67 8.31 17.63 4.09
N ALA A 68 7.65 16.46 4.01
CA ALA A 68 6.33 16.26 4.61
C ALA A 68 6.36 16.50 6.12
N GLN A 69 7.38 15.98 6.81
CA GLN A 69 7.57 16.20 8.24
C GLN A 69 7.81 17.68 8.57
N LYS A 70 8.67 18.38 7.81
CA LYS A 70 8.97 19.80 8.03
C LYS A 70 7.75 20.71 7.81
N GLU A 71 6.92 20.41 6.80
CA GLU A 71 5.73 21.22 6.49
C GLU A 71 4.62 21.05 7.53
N HIS A 72 4.57 19.91 8.24
CA HIS A 72 3.48 19.58 9.16
C HIS A 72 3.91 19.35 10.60
N ASP A 73 5.22 19.37 10.89
CA ASP A 73 5.85 19.15 12.21
C ASP A 73 5.52 17.81 12.88
N ARG A 74 4.97 16.86 12.12
CA ARG A 74 4.63 15.50 12.56
C ARG A 74 4.47 14.55 11.39
N LEU A 75 4.58 13.26 11.67
CA LEU A 75 4.18 12.17 10.77
C LEU A 75 3.66 11.01 11.63
N ASP A 76 2.43 10.58 11.38
CA ASP A 76 1.74 9.58 12.19
C ASP A 76 1.45 8.30 11.43
N ILE A 77 1.25 8.40 10.12
CA ILE A 77 0.79 7.31 9.28
C ILE A 77 1.65 7.23 8.02
N LEU A 78 2.06 6.02 7.68
CA LEU A 78 2.64 5.70 6.38
C LEU A 78 1.80 4.62 5.70
N VAL A 79 1.35 4.88 4.47
CA VAL A 79 0.71 3.87 3.62
C VAL A 79 1.57 3.63 2.39
N ASN A 80 2.19 2.47 2.31
CA ASN A 80 2.94 2.02 1.14
C ASN A 80 1.98 1.36 0.15
N CYS A 81 1.48 2.17 -0.81
CA CYS A 81 0.54 1.72 -1.83
C CYS A 81 1.14 1.77 -3.26
N ALA A 82 2.29 2.42 -3.45
CA ALA A 82 2.99 2.42 -4.73
C ALA A 82 3.32 0.99 -5.17
N GLY A 83 3.10 0.71 -6.45
CA GLY A 83 3.39 -0.61 -7.01
C GLY A 83 2.46 -0.96 -8.17
N GLY A 84 2.64 -2.16 -8.64
CA GLY A 84 1.93 -2.75 -9.78
C GLY A 84 2.84 -3.76 -10.44
N GLY A 85 2.32 -4.79 -11.09
CA GLY A 85 3.12 -5.88 -11.62
C GLY A 85 3.00 -6.08 -13.11
N ALA A 86 4.11 -6.41 -13.75
CA ALA A 86 4.11 -7.00 -15.07
C ALA A 86 3.53 -8.42 -15.01
N ARG A 87 3.05 -8.90 -16.16
CA ARG A 87 2.47 -10.25 -16.30
C ARG A 87 3.35 -11.18 -17.13
N THR A 88 4.65 -10.91 -17.14
CA THR A 88 5.66 -11.70 -17.86
C THR A 88 5.85 -13.04 -17.17
N GLY A 89 5.92 -14.12 -17.95
CA GLY A 89 6.18 -15.47 -17.45
C GLY A 89 7.61 -15.64 -16.98
N LEU A 90 7.88 -16.77 -16.30
CA LEU A 90 9.20 -17.03 -15.71
C LEU A 90 10.33 -17.11 -16.76
N THR A 91 10.04 -17.67 -17.94
CA THR A 91 11.01 -17.84 -19.02
C THR A 91 11.29 -16.59 -19.83
N ASP A 92 10.35 -15.63 -19.78
CA ASP A 92 10.38 -14.42 -20.62
C ASP A 92 10.75 -13.17 -19.78
N LEU A 93 10.94 -13.36 -18.49
CA LEU A 93 11.30 -12.30 -17.56
C LEU A 93 12.82 -12.13 -17.54
N ASP A 94 13.31 -10.99 -18.02
CA ASP A 94 14.72 -10.64 -17.93
C ASP A 94 15.12 -10.12 -16.53
N ASP A 95 16.43 -10.07 -16.27
CA ASP A 95 16.97 -9.65 -14.98
C ASP A 95 16.64 -8.18 -14.67
N GLU A 96 16.64 -7.30 -15.66
CA GLU A 96 16.35 -5.87 -15.49
C GLU A 96 14.90 -5.68 -15.01
N THR A 97 13.96 -6.32 -15.67
CA THR A 97 12.53 -6.31 -15.29
C THR A 97 12.33 -6.95 -13.91
N TRP A 98 13.03 -8.06 -13.62
CA TRP A 98 12.99 -8.69 -12.31
C TRP A 98 13.38 -7.71 -11.20
N PHE A 99 14.54 -7.07 -11.30
CA PHE A 99 15.02 -6.13 -10.30
C PHE A 99 14.17 -4.86 -10.23
N PHE A 100 13.69 -4.35 -11.36
CA PHE A 100 12.78 -3.21 -11.38
C PHE A 100 11.48 -3.50 -10.62
N GLU A 101 10.87 -4.66 -10.84
CA GLU A 101 9.64 -5.07 -10.12
C GLU A 101 9.88 -5.23 -8.61
N LEU A 102 11.00 -5.82 -8.20
CA LEU A 102 11.38 -5.92 -6.79
C LEU A 102 11.60 -4.52 -6.19
N ASN A 103 12.31 -3.66 -6.88
CA ASN A 103 12.61 -2.31 -6.41
C ASN A 103 11.33 -1.49 -6.22
N LYS A 104 10.44 -1.52 -7.20
CA LYS A 104 9.18 -0.79 -7.16
C LYS A 104 8.23 -1.30 -6.07
N ASN A 105 8.08 -2.62 -5.91
CA ASN A 105 7.03 -3.23 -5.08
C ASN A 105 7.47 -3.58 -3.66
N LEU A 106 8.79 -3.66 -3.39
CA LEU A 106 9.35 -4.04 -2.09
C LEU A 106 10.36 -3.03 -1.58
N THR A 107 11.42 -2.75 -2.36
CA THR A 107 12.52 -1.88 -1.90
C THR A 107 12.03 -0.46 -1.65
N GLY A 108 11.14 0.07 -2.49
CA GLY A 108 10.54 1.39 -2.29
C GLY A 108 9.78 1.50 -0.97
N ALA A 109 8.98 0.48 -0.63
CA ALA A 109 8.31 0.43 0.66
C ALA A 109 9.30 0.41 1.83
N PHE A 110 10.38 -0.37 1.73
CA PHE A 110 11.46 -0.37 2.70
C PHE A 110 12.09 1.02 2.86
N PHE A 111 12.38 1.74 1.78
CA PHE A 111 12.95 3.09 1.85
C PHE A 111 12.02 4.05 2.58
N PHE A 112 10.71 4.03 2.27
CA PHE A 112 9.72 4.85 2.97
C PHE A 112 9.59 4.47 4.44
N MET A 113 9.57 3.18 4.78
CA MET A 113 9.53 2.73 6.17
C MET A 113 10.75 3.23 6.94
N ARG A 114 11.97 3.07 6.38
CA ARG A 114 13.22 3.53 6.98
C ARG A 114 13.24 5.03 7.22
N ALA A 115 12.84 5.83 6.23
CA ALA A 115 12.83 7.28 6.33
C ALA A 115 11.75 7.81 7.28
N ALA A 116 10.56 7.19 7.29
CA ALA A 116 9.43 7.63 8.11
C ALA A 116 9.54 7.20 9.58
N LEU A 117 10.19 6.07 9.86
CA LEU A 117 10.23 5.45 11.18
C LEU A 117 10.68 6.39 12.31
N PRO A 118 11.76 7.20 12.20
CA PRO A 118 12.17 8.13 13.26
C PRO A 118 11.11 9.18 13.64
N HIS A 119 10.17 9.44 12.73
CA HIS A 119 9.05 10.35 12.96
C HIS A 119 7.85 9.63 13.54
N LEU A 120 7.54 8.43 13.05
CA LEU A 120 6.46 7.58 13.54
C LEU A 120 6.68 7.17 15.01
N LEU A 121 7.92 6.94 15.41
CA LEU A 121 8.28 6.65 16.81
C LEU A 121 7.99 7.82 17.78
N LYS A 122 7.83 9.03 17.27
CA LYS A 122 7.45 10.21 18.08
C LYS A 122 5.93 10.42 18.13
N SER A 123 5.19 9.69 17.31
CA SER A 123 3.73 9.75 17.27
C SER A 123 3.13 8.89 18.39
N GLN A 124 2.05 9.37 19.00
CA GLN A 124 1.26 8.57 19.95
C GLN A 124 0.47 7.43 19.25
N PHE A 125 0.36 7.46 17.92
CA PHE A 125 -0.45 6.54 17.12
C PHE A 125 0.29 6.08 15.85
N GLY A 126 1.61 5.87 15.96
CA GLY A 126 2.43 5.46 14.82
C GLY A 126 1.84 4.24 14.12
N SER A 127 1.55 4.35 12.81
CA SER A 127 0.97 3.26 12.03
C SER A 127 1.57 3.19 10.62
N ILE A 128 1.96 1.98 10.22
CA ILE A 128 2.37 1.66 8.85
C ILE A 128 1.38 0.65 8.30
N VAL A 129 0.86 0.91 7.10
CA VAL A 129 0.06 -0.07 6.35
C VAL A 129 0.71 -0.30 4.99
N ASN A 130 1.08 -1.55 4.73
CA ASN A 130 1.65 -1.98 3.46
C ASN A 130 0.57 -2.59 2.57
N VAL A 131 0.42 -2.11 1.34
CA VAL A 131 -0.48 -2.70 0.36
C VAL A 131 0.27 -3.82 -0.38
N SER A 132 0.10 -5.04 0.14
CA SER A 132 0.62 -6.25 -0.48
C SER A 132 -0.32 -6.70 -1.62
N SER A 133 -0.57 -7.97 -1.75
CA SER A 133 -1.49 -8.58 -2.71
C SER A 133 -1.78 -10.03 -2.31
N ILE A 134 -2.92 -10.55 -2.74
CA ILE A 134 -3.17 -11.99 -2.70
C ILE A 134 -2.09 -12.77 -3.49
N SER A 135 -1.47 -12.15 -4.49
CA SER A 135 -0.34 -12.74 -5.22
C SER A 135 0.86 -13.04 -4.32
N GLY A 136 1.08 -12.26 -3.27
CA GLY A 136 2.12 -12.53 -2.27
C GLY A 136 1.76 -13.68 -1.31
N ILE A 137 0.52 -14.15 -1.30
CA ILE A 137 0.04 -15.23 -0.43
C ILE A 137 -0.06 -16.55 -1.21
N ILE A 138 -0.68 -16.51 -2.40
CA ILE A 138 -1.00 -17.71 -3.19
C ILE A 138 -0.32 -17.74 -4.57
N GLY A 139 0.63 -16.87 -4.85
CA GLY A 139 1.36 -16.81 -6.13
C GLY A 139 0.57 -16.20 -7.28
N GLY A 140 -0.56 -15.54 -7.01
CA GLY A 140 -1.43 -14.92 -8.00
C GLY A 140 -2.58 -15.79 -8.48
N LEU A 141 -3.66 -15.13 -8.86
CA LEU A 141 -4.85 -15.78 -9.42
C LEU A 141 -4.68 -16.01 -10.92
N PRO A 142 -5.18 -17.11 -11.47
CA PRO A 142 -5.39 -17.23 -12.90
C PRO A 142 -6.32 -16.10 -13.35
N ALA A 143 -6.00 -15.48 -14.47
CA ALA A 143 -6.87 -14.51 -15.12
C ALA A 143 -7.06 -14.96 -16.58
N GLN A 144 -8.28 -14.81 -17.07
CA GLN A 144 -8.55 -14.93 -18.51
C GLN A 144 -8.27 -13.57 -19.15
N GLY A 145 -7.37 -13.55 -20.11
CA GLY A 145 -6.91 -12.33 -20.78
C GLY A 145 -5.56 -12.51 -21.43
N PRO A 146 -5.09 -11.53 -22.21
CA PRO A 146 -3.89 -11.70 -23.04
C PRO A 146 -2.60 -11.92 -22.25
N GLU A 147 -2.56 -11.53 -20.99
CA GLU A 147 -1.33 -11.51 -20.18
C GLU A 147 -1.36 -12.48 -18.98
N GLY A 148 -2.41 -13.27 -18.80
CA GLY A 148 -2.50 -14.28 -17.74
C GLY A 148 -2.47 -13.71 -16.29
N ARG A 149 -1.80 -14.44 -15.36
CA ARG A 149 -1.65 -14.03 -13.96
C ARG A 149 -0.51 -13.03 -13.79
N SER A 150 -0.46 -12.36 -12.63
CA SER A 150 0.68 -11.52 -12.24
C SER A 150 1.99 -12.31 -12.26
N GLY A 151 3.07 -11.67 -12.72
CA GLY A 151 4.37 -12.30 -12.90
C GLY A 151 5.06 -12.70 -11.59
N PRO A 152 6.12 -13.54 -11.68
CA PRO A 152 6.82 -14.09 -10.53
C PRO A 152 7.52 -13.02 -9.68
N ALA A 153 8.08 -11.98 -10.30
CA ALA A 153 8.75 -10.89 -9.57
C ALA A 153 7.75 -10.10 -8.69
N TYR A 154 6.55 -9.83 -9.22
CA TYR A 154 5.50 -9.18 -8.44
C TYR A 154 5.05 -10.05 -7.24
N ALA A 155 4.82 -11.34 -7.47
CA ALA A 155 4.43 -12.27 -6.41
C ALA A 155 5.51 -12.35 -5.33
N ALA A 156 6.79 -12.47 -5.72
CA ALA A 156 7.93 -12.49 -4.81
C ALA A 156 8.07 -11.19 -4.01
N ALA A 157 7.95 -10.03 -4.68
CA ALA A 157 8.01 -8.73 -4.01
C ALA A 157 6.88 -8.56 -2.98
N LYS A 158 5.64 -8.94 -3.33
CA LYS A 158 4.50 -8.82 -2.42
C LYS A 158 4.55 -9.83 -1.27
N ALA A 159 5.14 -11.01 -1.47
CA ALA A 159 5.47 -11.94 -0.38
C ALA A 159 6.58 -11.38 0.53
N GLY A 160 7.63 -10.80 -0.04
CA GLY A 160 8.68 -10.09 0.70
C GLY A 160 8.14 -8.94 1.56
N LEU A 161 7.16 -8.19 1.03
CA LEU A 161 6.51 -7.10 1.76
C LEU A 161 5.71 -7.61 2.97
N ILE A 162 5.11 -8.79 2.89
CA ILE A 162 4.49 -9.48 4.03
C ILE A 162 5.54 -9.82 5.10
N GLY A 163 6.68 -10.37 4.69
CA GLY A 163 7.80 -10.65 5.59
C GLY A 163 8.32 -9.40 6.29
N LEU A 164 8.53 -8.31 5.54
CA LEU A 164 8.98 -7.02 6.06
C LEU A 164 7.96 -6.43 7.05
N THR A 165 6.65 -6.56 6.77
CA THR A 165 5.56 -6.14 7.66
C THR A 165 5.67 -6.83 9.02
N LYS A 166 5.80 -8.15 9.02
CA LYS A 166 5.88 -8.96 10.26
C LYS A 166 7.16 -8.68 11.05
N TRP A 167 8.27 -8.52 10.34
CA TRP A 167 9.54 -8.18 10.98
C TRP A 167 9.48 -6.82 11.68
N ALA A 168 9.01 -5.78 10.96
CA ALA A 168 8.92 -4.43 11.51
C ALA A 168 7.89 -4.32 12.65
N ALA A 169 6.77 -5.04 12.57
CA ALA A 169 5.78 -5.11 13.64
C ALA A 169 6.37 -5.67 14.95
N ARG A 170 7.24 -6.68 14.82
CA ARG A 170 7.90 -7.31 15.97
C ARG A 170 8.99 -6.42 16.57
N GLU A 171 9.73 -5.70 15.73
CA GLU A 171 10.85 -4.85 16.13
C GLU A 171 10.40 -3.53 16.79
N TYR A 172 9.28 -2.94 16.32
CA TYR A 172 8.87 -1.59 16.74
C TYR A 172 7.54 -1.55 17.49
N GLY A 173 6.91 -2.69 17.74
CA GLY A 173 5.62 -2.76 18.40
C GLY A 173 5.65 -2.28 19.86
N ASP A 174 6.68 -2.61 20.60
CA ASP A 174 6.91 -2.14 21.99
C ASP A 174 7.29 -0.66 22.07
N GLN A 175 7.68 -0.06 20.95
CA GLN A 175 7.98 1.35 20.81
C GLN A 175 6.76 2.16 20.29
N GLY A 176 5.59 1.53 20.20
CA GLY A 176 4.32 2.19 19.89
C GLY A 176 4.01 2.32 18.38
N VAL A 177 4.78 1.69 17.48
CA VAL A 177 4.50 1.70 16.05
C VAL A 177 3.88 0.37 15.63
N ARG A 178 2.65 0.40 15.12
CA ARG A 178 1.99 -0.76 14.55
C ARG A 178 2.28 -0.85 13.06
N VAL A 179 2.55 -2.06 12.58
CA VAL A 179 2.84 -2.33 11.16
C VAL A 179 1.97 -3.49 10.68
N ASN A 180 1.07 -3.21 9.73
CA ASN A 180 0.17 -4.21 9.17
C ASN A 180 0.20 -4.18 7.65
N ALA A 181 -0.40 -5.15 7.02
CA ALA A 181 -0.61 -5.17 5.58
C ALA A 181 -2.05 -5.48 5.22
N ILE A 182 -2.49 -5.00 4.07
CA ILE A 182 -3.63 -5.56 3.36
C ILE A 182 -3.15 -6.38 2.17
N ALA A 183 -3.89 -7.42 1.82
CA ALA A 183 -3.67 -8.22 0.61
C ALA A 183 -4.92 -8.17 -0.27
N PRO A 184 -4.98 -7.18 -1.19
CA PRO A 184 -6.06 -7.07 -2.15
C PRO A 184 -6.16 -8.29 -3.06
N GLY A 185 -7.40 -8.71 -3.35
CA GLY A 185 -7.74 -9.54 -4.49
C GLY A 185 -7.82 -8.72 -5.79
N PRO A 186 -8.58 -9.19 -6.79
CA PRO A 186 -8.89 -8.38 -7.96
C PRO A 186 -9.69 -7.13 -7.58
N VAL A 187 -9.19 -5.96 -7.95
CA VAL A 187 -9.79 -4.65 -7.67
C VAL A 187 -10.12 -3.95 -8.98
N LEU A 188 -11.26 -3.30 -9.06
CA LEU A 188 -11.68 -2.49 -10.21
C LEU A 188 -10.76 -1.28 -10.37
N THR A 189 -9.71 -1.45 -11.17
CA THR A 189 -8.76 -0.41 -11.59
C THR A 189 -8.70 -0.38 -13.11
N SER A 190 -8.09 0.64 -13.70
CA SER A 190 -8.01 0.75 -15.16
C SER A 190 -7.36 -0.48 -15.82
N ALA A 191 -6.37 -1.08 -15.19
CA ALA A 191 -5.70 -2.28 -15.70
C ALA A 191 -6.66 -3.49 -15.79
N VAL A 192 -7.61 -3.58 -14.86
CA VAL A 192 -8.62 -4.64 -14.83
C VAL A 192 -9.76 -4.36 -15.81
N MET A 193 -10.08 -3.08 -16.05
CA MET A 193 -11.13 -2.69 -17.02
C MET A 193 -10.76 -3.02 -18.48
N HIS A 194 -9.52 -3.38 -18.76
CA HIS A 194 -9.08 -3.78 -20.10
C HIS A 194 -9.32 -5.27 -20.44
N GLY A 195 -10.27 -5.92 -19.79
CA GLY A 195 -10.78 -7.22 -20.25
C GLY A 195 -10.27 -8.45 -19.50
N TYR A 196 -9.76 -8.30 -18.27
CA TYR A 196 -9.42 -9.46 -17.47
C TYR A 196 -10.67 -10.05 -16.79
N ASP A 197 -10.93 -11.34 -17.02
CA ASP A 197 -11.89 -12.10 -16.24
C ASP A 197 -11.16 -12.92 -15.17
N TYR A 198 -11.45 -12.63 -13.92
CA TYR A 198 -10.94 -13.36 -12.76
C TYR A 198 -11.91 -14.43 -12.24
N GLY A 199 -12.97 -14.71 -12.97
CA GLY A 199 -13.98 -15.70 -12.56
C GLY A 199 -14.67 -15.32 -11.25
N THR A 200 -14.90 -14.02 -11.05
CA THR A 200 -15.41 -13.49 -9.77
C THR A 200 -16.80 -14.00 -9.40
N ALA A 201 -17.56 -14.53 -10.37
CA ALA A 201 -18.85 -15.17 -10.10
C ALA A 201 -18.74 -16.38 -9.17
N SER A 202 -17.57 -17.02 -9.07
CA SER A 202 -17.29 -18.15 -8.18
C SER A 202 -16.76 -17.73 -6.79
N TYR A 203 -16.57 -16.43 -6.55
CA TYR A 203 -16.07 -15.97 -5.26
C TYR A 203 -17.17 -15.99 -4.19
N PRO A 204 -16.85 -16.20 -2.92
CA PRO A 204 -17.82 -16.07 -1.82
C PRO A 204 -18.55 -14.73 -1.81
N ILE A 205 -17.85 -13.63 -2.10
CA ILE A 205 -18.44 -12.34 -2.44
C ILE A 205 -18.29 -12.17 -3.96
N PRO A 206 -19.35 -12.40 -4.77
CA PRO A 206 -19.23 -12.60 -6.22
C PRO A 206 -19.07 -11.28 -7.01
N ARG A 207 -18.06 -10.51 -6.65
CA ARG A 207 -17.66 -9.28 -7.34
C ARG A 207 -16.18 -9.02 -7.19
N MET A 208 -15.65 -8.18 -8.03
CA MET A 208 -14.35 -7.55 -7.77
C MET A 208 -14.45 -6.59 -6.58
N GLY A 209 -13.34 -6.41 -5.87
CA GLY A 209 -13.21 -5.33 -4.90
C GLY A 209 -13.21 -3.97 -5.60
N THR A 210 -13.55 -2.92 -4.85
CA THR A 210 -13.40 -1.54 -5.28
C THR A 210 -12.21 -0.89 -4.57
N PRO A 211 -11.67 0.23 -5.07
CA PRO A 211 -10.68 1.00 -4.33
C PRO A 211 -11.13 1.38 -2.92
N GLU A 212 -12.44 1.63 -2.74
CA GLU A 212 -13.05 1.98 -1.45
C GLU A 212 -13.03 0.81 -0.46
N ASP A 213 -13.23 -0.44 -0.92
CA ASP A 213 -13.10 -1.63 -0.06
C ASP A 213 -11.68 -1.69 0.57
N MET A 214 -10.65 -1.35 -0.22
CA MET A 214 -9.26 -1.28 0.24
C MET A 214 -9.07 -0.11 1.21
N ALA A 215 -9.58 1.06 0.84
CA ALA A 215 -9.42 2.29 1.61
C ALA A 215 -10.02 2.20 3.02
N GLU A 216 -11.20 1.58 3.17
CA GLU A 216 -11.85 1.41 4.46
C GLU A 216 -11.07 0.46 5.37
N THR A 217 -10.50 -0.62 4.82
CA THR A 217 -9.63 -1.52 5.60
C THR A 217 -8.34 -0.81 6.05
N VAL A 218 -7.71 -0.02 5.16
CA VAL A 218 -6.55 0.80 5.52
C VAL A 218 -6.94 1.83 6.59
N ALA A 219 -8.11 2.46 6.45
CA ALA A 219 -8.60 3.42 7.43
C ALA A 219 -8.75 2.80 8.82
N PHE A 220 -9.31 1.60 8.92
CA PHE A 220 -9.39 0.84 10.17
C PHE A 220 -8.00 0.55 10.75
N LEU A 221 -7.07 0.03 9.94
CA LEU A 221 -5.72 -0.32 10.40
C LEU A 221 -4.89 0.90 10.84
N CYS A 222 -5.18 2.09 10.31
CA CYS A 222 -4.54 3.33 10.73
C CYS A 222 -5.24 3.98 11.95
N SER A 223 -6.36 3.44 12.43
CA SER A 223 -7.14 4.04 13.52
C SER A 223 -6.79 3.43 14.88
N PRO A 224 -7.13 4.11 16.00
CA PRO A 224 -7.02 3.53 17.34
C PRO A 224 -7.87 2.28 17.56
N ALA A 225 -8.93 2.06 16.76
CA ALA A 225 -9.77 0.88 16.83
C ALA A 225 -8.99 -0.42 16.52
N SER A 226 -7.87 -0.33 15.81
CA SER A 226 -6.94 -1.45 15.56
C SER A 226 -5.72 -1.46 16.50
N GLY A 227 -5.82 -0.81 17.68
CA GLY A 227 -4.70 -0.60 18.60
C GLY A 227 -4.01 -1.87 19.10
N TYR A 228 -4.68 -3.03 19.02
CA TYR A 228 -4.10 -4.33 19.41
C TYR A 228 -3.82 -5.24 18.20
N ILE A 229 -3.73 -4.64 16.99
CA ILE A 229 -3.44 -5.35 15.74
C ILE A 229 -2.11 -4.85 15.19
N THR A 230 -1.11 -5.75 15.15
CA THR A 230 0.19 -5.50 14.51
C THR A 230 0.76 -6.80 13.94
N GLY A 231 1.48 -6.72 12.83
CA GLY A 231 2.05 -7.88 12.12
C GLY A 231 1.03 -8.66 11.27
N GLU A 232 -0.20 -8.19 11.17
CA GLU A 232 -1.26 -8.88 10.45
C GLU A 232 -1.30 -8.55 8.96
N VAL A 233 -1.81 -9.51 8.19
CA VAL A 233 -2.07 -9.40 6.75
C VAL A 233 -3.54 -9.66 6.49
N ILE A 234 -4.32 -8.60 6.36
CA ILE A 234 -5.76 -8.73 6.12
C ILE A 234 -6.02 -8.96 4.64
N LYS A 235 -6.56 -10.13 4.29
CA LYS A 235 -7.02 -10.40 2.92
C LYS A 235 -8.29 -9.59 2.64
N VAL A 236 -8.24 -8.68 1.67
CA VAL A 236 -9.38 -7.91 1.17
C VAL A 236 -9.69 -8.41 -0.23
N ALA A 237 -10.24 -9.61 -0.31
CA ALA A 237 -10.26 -10.40 -1.55
C ALA A 237 -11.57 -11.13 -1.83
N GLY A 238 -12.67 -10.77 -1.17
CA GLY A 238 -13.98 -11.39 -1.40
C GLY A 238 -14.03 -12.88 -1.07
N GLY A 239 -13.13 -13.37 -0.19
CA GLY A 239 -13.03 -14.79 0.18
C GLY A 239 -12.08 -15.60 -0.70
N VAL A 240 -11.42 -15.01 -1.69
CA VAL A 240 -10.43 -15.71 -2.51
C VAL A 240 -9.19 -16.05 -1.67
N GLY A 241 -8.69 -17.29 -1.82
CA GLY A 241 -7.50 -17.76 -1.11
C GLY A 241 -7.72 -17.96 0.41
N MET A 242 -8.93 -18.35 0.78
CA MET A 242 -9.21 -18.80 2.15
C MET A 242 -8.47 -20.10 2.45
#